data_a182edbfefecabf5e1aff940282b73c5
#
_entry.id   a182edbfefecabf5e1aff940282b73c5
#
_cell.length_a   1.000
_cell.length_b   1.000
_cell.length_c   1.000
_cell.angle_alpha   90.00
_cell.angle_beta   90.00
_cell.angle_gamma   90.00
#
_symmetry.space_group_name_H-M   'P 1'
#
loop_
_entity.id
_entity.type
_entity.pdbx_description
1 polymer ?
#
loop_
_entity_poly.entity_id
_entity_poly.type
_entity_poly.pdbx_seq_one_letter_code
_entity_poly.pdbx_strand_id
1 'polypeptide(L)'
;MLARALPLVVEALTAAERSRISGMGGAMPFQLWSWVQLIGAPQSEMDAWRERDIRADLAEIVGMPVYVQNDATSACGAELVFGTGERPRDFLYFYFGYFIGGGLVLNGQLFLGRSGNAAGVGPLPVPGADGKMQRLLDVASMSKLAQAMEEAGESSDHLWERPDEWTVSPAVLSAWMDQAAE
;
A
#
# COMPACT_ATOMS: atom_id res chain seq x y z
N MET A 1 -19.55 -0.43 4.85
CA MET A 1 -19.40 -0.15 3.42
C MET A 1 -19.09 -1.43 2.62
N LEU A 2 -18.05 -2.19 2.94
CA LEU A 2 -17.70 -3.45 2.24
C LEU A 2 -18.85 -4.48 2.19
N ALA A 3 -19.55 -4.72 3.30
CA ALA A 3 -20.71 -5.62 3.34
C ALA A 3 -21.85 -5.26 2.37
N ARG A 4 -21.90 -4.01 1.90
CA ARG A 4 -22.88 -3.54 0.90
C ARG A 4 -22.34 -3.60 -0.52
N ALA A 5 -21.03 -3.41 -0.71
CA ALA A 5 -20.40 -3.36 -2.03
C ALA A 5 -20.11 -4.76 -2.59
N LEU A 6 -19.61 -5.68 -1.78
CA LEU A 6 -19.21 -7.02 -2.22
C LEU A 6 -20.36 -7.84 -2.83
N PRO A 7 -21.57 -7.88 -2.24
CA PRO A 7 -22.70 -8.57 -2.88
C PRO A 7 -23.01 -8.01 -4.26
N LEU A 8 -22.97 -6.70 -4.46
CA LEU A 8 -23.23 -6.07 -5.76
C LEU A 8 -22.23 -6.50 -6.83
N VAL A 9 -20.96 -6.65 -6.48
CA VAL A 9 -19.94 -7.15 -7.40
C VAL A 9 -20.24 -8.60 -7.80
N VAL A 10 -20.57 -9.46 -6.82
CA VAL A 10 -20.88 -10.87 -7.08
C VAL A 10 -22.17 -11.02 -7.88
N GLU A 11 -23.19 -10.20 -7.61
CA GLU A 11 -24.48 -10.20 -8.34
C GLU A 11 -24.31 -9.75 -9.80
N ALA A 12 -23.36 -8.87 -10.09
CA ALA A 12 -23.08 -8.43 -11.46
C ALA A 12 -22.47 -9.51 -12.35
N LEU A 13 -21.97 -10.61 -11.77
CA LEU A 13 -21.37 -11.72 -12.49
C LEU A 13 -22.45 -12.71 -12.96
N THR A 14 -22.22 -13.32 -14.13
CA THR A 14 -23.04 -14.43 -14.61
C THR A 14 -22.89 -15.68 -13.73
N ALA A 15 -23.81 -16.62 -13.81
CA ALA A 15 -23.73 -17.88 -13.07
C ALA A 15 -22.46 -18.68 -13.43
N ALA A 16 -22.03 -18.64 -14.69
CA ALA A 16 -20.81 -19.31 -15.15
C ALA A 16 -19.55 -18.66 -14.57
N GLU A 17 -19.50 -17.33 -14.46
CA GLU A 17 -18.40 -16.62 -13.84
C GLU A 17 -18.36 -16.87 -12.34
N ARG A 18 -19.50 -16.81 -11.65
CA ARG A 18 -19.59 -17.11 -10.21
C ARG A 18 -19.09 -18.52 -9.89
N SER A 19 -19.42 -19.52 -10.71
CA SER A 19 -18.98 -20.90 -10.49
C SER A 19 -17.44 -21.09 -10.61
N ARG A 20 -16.73 -20.11 -11.18
CA ARG A 20 -15.28 -20.12 -11.35
C ARG A 20 -14.54 -19.34 -10.28
N ILE A 21 -15.24 -18.63 -9.38
CA ILE A 21 -14.61 -17.89 -8.30
C ILE A 21 -14.05 -18.88 -7.27
N SER A 22 -12.73 -18.86 -7.09
CA SER A 22 -12.04 -19.74 -6.12
C SER A 22 -11.87 -19.09 -4.76
N GLY A 23 -12.02 -17.77 -4.66
CA GLY A 23 -11.84 -17.00 -3.43
C GLY A 23 -11.65 -15.52 -3.71
N MET A 24 -11.47 -14.76 -2.64
CA MET A 24 -11.24 -13.32 -2.66
C MET A 24 -9.83 -12.98 -2.15
N GLY A 25 -9.10 -12.15 -2.87
CA GLY A 25 -7.86 -11.53 -2.42
C GLY A 25 -8.12 -10.15 -1.82
N GLY A 26 -7.51 -9.86 -0.67
CA GLY A 26 -7.52 -8.54 -0.05
C GLY A 26 -6.08 -8.05 0.16
N ALA A 27 -5.76 -6.86 -0.34
CA ALA A 27 -4.50 -6.17 -0.07
C ALA A 27 -4.78 -5.00 0.88
N MET A 28 -4.08 -4.96 2.01
CA MET A 28 -4.28 -3.91 3.00
C MET A 28 -3.02 -3.69 3.83
N PRO A 29 -2.80 -2.47 4.35
CA PRO A 29 -1.69 -2.23 5.26
C PRO A 29 -1.82 -3.09 6.52
N PHE A 30 -0.69 -3.61 7.00
CA PHE A 30 -0.64 -4.29 8.29
C PHE A 30 -0.47 -3.27 9.43
N GLN A 31 -0.97 -3.62 10.62
CA GLN A 31 -0.80 -2.82 11.84
C GLN A 31 -1.36 -1.39 11.75
N LEU A 32 -2.51 -1.21 11.10
CA LEU A 32 -3.20 0.10 10.99
C LEU A 32 -3.33 0.83 12.33
N TRP A 33 -3.49 0.11 13.44
CA TRP A 33 -3.56 0.69 14.79
C TRP A 33 -2.29 1.45 15.22
N SER A 34 -1.15 1.23 14.57
CA SER A 34 0.10 1.97 14.82
C SER A 34 0.18 3.31 14.09
N TRP A 35 -0.78 3.61 13.20
CA TRP A 35 -0.75 4.77 12.33
C TRP A 35 -1.54 5.98 12.84
N VAL A 36 -2.12 5.88 14.03
CA VAL A 36 -2.96 6.92 14.66
C VAL A 36 -2.39 8.33 14.50
N GLN A 37 -1.12 8.52 14.88
CA GLN A 37 -0.48 9.83 14.79
C GLN A 37 -0.18 10.27 13.34
N LEU A 38 -0.03 9.32 12.43
CA LEU A 38 0.32 9.60 11.03
C LEU A 38 -0.89 10.01 10.21
N ILE A 39 -2.08 9.48 10.53
CA ILE A 39 -3.32 9.74 9.76
C ILE A 39 -4.32 10.60 10.53
N GLY A 40 -3.99 11.00 11.77
CA GLY A 40 -4.86 11.86 12.59
C GLY A 40 -6.18 11.21 13.00
N ALA A 41 -6.29 9.88 12.95
CA ALA A 41 -7.51 9.17 13.34
C ALA A 41 -7.63 9.02 14.86
N PRO A 42 -8.86 8.91 15.42
CA PRO A 42 -9.04 8.62 16.83
C PRO A 42 -8.44 7.26 17.22
N GLN A 43 -7.70 7.21 18.34
CA GLN A 43 -7.08 5.98 18.83
C GLN A 43 -8.11 4.84 18.99
N SER A 44 -9.31 5.15 19.52
CA SER A 44 -10.36 4.15 19.74
C SER A 44 -10.85 3.46 18.45
N GLU A 45 -10.86 4.18 17.33
CA GLU A 45 -11.22 3.61 16.04
C GLU A 45 -10.11 2.69 15.53
N MET A 46 -8.87 3.06 15.75
CA MET A 46 -7.72 2.30 15.30
C MET A 46 -7.47 1.06 16.17
N ASP A 47 -7.74 1.13 17.47
CA ASP A 47 -7.64 -0.04 18.37
C ASP A 47 -8.63 -1.14 17.99
N ALA A 48 -9.80 -0.78 17.46
CA ALA A 48 -10.77 -1.76 16.96
C ALA A 48 -10.21 -2.64 15.83
N TRP A 49 -9.25 -2.15 15.05
CA TRP A 49 -8.58 -2.93 14.01
C TRP A 49 -7.62 -3.99 14.57
N ARG A 50 -7.06 -3.77 15.75
CA ARG A 50 -6.11 -4.69 16.38
C ARG A 50 -6.74 -6.04 16.73
N GLU A 51 -8.01 -6.03 17.12
CA GLU A 51 -8.73 -7.20 17.61
C GLU A 51 -9.53 -7.90 16.50
N ARG A 52 -9.67 -7.29 15.32
CA ARG A 52 -10.47 -7.86 14.23
C ARG A 52 -9.66 -8.79 13.34
N ASP A 53 -10.19 -9.97 13.08
CA ASP A 53 -9.74 -10.82 11.98
C ASP A 53 -10.49 -10.44 10.69
N ILE A 54 -9.90 -9.49 9.96
CA ILE A 54 -10.49 -8.98 8.71
C ILE A 54 -10.70 -10.10 7.70
N ARG A 55 -9.84 -11.10 7.66
CA ARG A 55 -9.99 -12.25 6.78
C ARG A 55 -11.25 -13.04 7.12
N ALA A 56 -11.48 -13.30 8.41
CA ALA A 56 -12.67 -14.02 8.88
C ALA A 56 -13.95 -13.19 8.63
N ASP A 57 -13.92 -11.89 8.95
CA ASP A 57 -15.03 -10.98 8.72
C ASP A 57 -15.43 -10.92 7.24
N LEU A 58 -14.45 -10.84 6.33
CA LEU A 58 -14.71 -10.85 4.90
C LEU A 58 -15.19 -12.21 4.40
N ALA A 59 -14.63 -13.32 4.90
CA ALA A 59 -15.05 -14.66 4.51
C ALA A 59 -16.52 -14.93 4.90
N GLU A 60 -16.96 -14.41 6.04
CA GLU A 60 -18.37 -14.48 6.47
C GLU A 60 -19.28 -13.70 5.49
N ILE A 61 -18.85 -12.50 5.07
CA ILE A 61 -19.63 -11.65 4.16
C ILE A 61 -19.76 -12.28 2.76
N VAL A 62 -18.66 -12.85 2.22
CA VAL A 62 -18.62 -13.32 0.83
C VAL A 62 -18.93 -14.80 0.68
N GLY A 63 -18.92 -15.58 1.77
CA GLY A 63 -19.22 -17.01 1.74
C GLY A 63 -18.17 -17.85 0.99
N MET A 64 -16.93 -17.36 0.85
CA MET A 64 -15.85 -18.03 0.14
C MET A 64 -14.50 -17.81 0.83
N PRO A 65 -13.44 -18.57 0.49
CA PRO A 65 -12.11 -18.36 1.06
C PRO A 65 -11.60 -16.93 0.79
N VAL A 66 -11.02 -16.29 1.81
CA VAL A 66 -10.40 -14.96 1.71
C VAL A 66 -8.92 -15.06 2.07
N TYR A 67 -8.10 -14.44 1.24
CA TYR A 67 -6.65 -14.34 1.41
C TYR A 67 -6.29 -12.87 1.59
N VAL A 68 -5.71 -12.52 2.74
CA VAL A 68 -5.29 -11.15 3.05
C VAL A 68 -3.77 -11.09 3.09
N GLN A 69 -3.22 -10.10 2.42
CA GLN A 69 -1.78 -9.83 2.39
C GLN A 69 -1.54 -8.33 2.57
N ASN A 70 -0.32 -7.97 3.00
CA ASN A 70 0.13 -6.59 2.99
C ASN A 70 0.08 -6.02 1.56
N ASP A 71 -0.36 -4.77 1.40
CA ASP A 71 -0.56 -4.09 0.12
C ASP A 71 0.73 -3.95 -0.70
N ALA A 72 1.81 -3.46 -0.11
CA ALA A 72 3.11 -3.33 -0.78
C ALA A 72 3.70 -4.71 -1.16
N THR A 73 3.54 -5.70 -0.29
CA THR A 73 3.94 -7.08 -0.56
C THR A 73 3.11 -7.69 -1.70
N SER A 74 1.80 -7.39 -1.74
CA SER A 74 0.91 -7.82 -2.84
C SER A 74 1.29 -7.19 -4.17
N ALA A 75 1.63 -5.91 -4.18
CA ALA A 75 2.11 -5.21 -5.38
C ALA A 75 3.42 -5.82 -5.90
N CYS A 76 4.36 -6.14 -5.01
CA CYS A 76 5.58 -6.87 -5.36
C CYS A 76 5.28 -8.25 -5.97
N GLY A 77 4.33 -8.99 -5.38
CA GLY A 77 3.87 -10.27 -5.91
C GLY A 77 3.22 -10.15 -7.28
N ALA A 78 2.43 -9.11 -7.50
CA ALA A 78 1.84 -8.83 -8.80
C ALA A 78 2.91 -8.49 -9.84
N GLU A 79 3.92 -7.69 -9.49
CA GLU A 79 5.07 -7.41 -10.34
C GLU A 79 5.84 -8.70 -10.68
N LEU A 80 6.05 -9.58 -9.71
CA LEU A 80 6.72 -10.86 -9.92
C LEU A 80 5.96 -11.75 -10.93
N VAL A 81 4.63 -11.76 -10.89
CA VAL A 81 3.80 -12.67 -11.71
C VAL A 81 3.42 -12.05 -13.05
N PHE A 82 3.03 -10.79 -13.07
CA PHE A 82 2.41 -10.12 -14.22
C PHE A 82 3.28 -9.05 -14.87
N GLY A 83 4.33 -8.61 -14.19
CA GLY A 83 5.20 -7.57 -14.72
C GLY A 83 5.88 -8.01 -16.01
N THR A 84 6.26 -7.04 -16.84
CA THR A 84 6.84 -7.24 -18.18
C THR A 84 8.36 -7.01 -18.16
N GLY A 85 9.09 -7.77 -18.97
CA GLY A 85 10.53 -7.62 -19.16
C GLY A 85 11.37 -8.60 -18.34
N GLU A 86 12.69 -8.56 -18.58
CA GLU A 86 13.66 -9.33 -17.82
C GLU A 86 13.82 -8.75 -16.42
N ARG A 87 13.77 -9.61 -15.43
CA ARG A 87 13.91 -9.24 -14.03
C ARG A 87 15.03 -10.03 -13.37
N PRO A 88 15.75 -9.40 -12.43
CA PRO A 88 16.63 -10.13 -11.53
C PRO A 88 15.86 -11.23 -10.80
N ARG A 89 16.56 -12.33 -10.50
CA ARG A 89 15.98 -13.41 -9.67
C ARG A 89 15.74 -12.97 -8.23
N ASP A 90 16.52 -12.00 -7.78
CA ASP A 90 16.44 -11.40 -6.46
C ASP A 90 16.28 -9.88 -6.64
N PHE A 91 15.27 -9.29 -6.02
CA PHE A 91 15.05 -7.83 -6.05
C PHE A 91 14.28 -7.33 -4.85
N LEU A 92 14.51 -6.08 -4.51
CA LEU A 92 13.69 -5.28 -3.59
C LEU A 92 12.77 -4.40 -4.43
N TYR A 93 11.49 -4.47 -4.13
CA TYR A 93 10.44 -3.67 -4.75
C TYR A 93 10.06 -2.52 -3.82
N PHE A 94 10.09 -1.28 -4.32
CA PHE A 94 9.59 -0.11 -3.60
C PHE A 94 8.16 0.20 -4.05
N TYR A 95 7.28 0.34 -3.08
CA TYR A 95 5.88 0.68 -3.27
C TYR A 95 5.63 2.11 -2.78
N PHE A 96 5.46 3.05 -3.70
CA PHE A 96 5.14 4.44 -3.40
C PHE A 96 3.62 4.59 -3.27
N GLY A 97 3.11 4.33 -2.06
CA GLY A 97 1.72 4.53 -1.67
C GLY A 97 1.55 5.74 -0.78
N TYR A 98 0.39 5.83 -0.11
CA TYR A 98 0.17 6.86 0.92
C TYR A 98 1.36 6.92 1.88
N PHE A 99 1.81 5.75 2.36
CA PHE A 99 3.14 5.56 2.93
C PHE A 99 3.98 4.67 2.04
N ILE A 100 5.29 4.94 1.98
CA ILE A 100 6.21 4.07 1.26
C ILE A 100 6.27 2.70 1.94
N GLY A 101 6.23 1.67 1.14
CA GLY A 101 6.38 0.28 1.54
C GLY A 101 7.29 -0.48 0.61
N GLY A 102 7.35 -1.81 0.76
CA GLY A 102 8.14 -2.62 -0.14
C GLY A 102 7.74 -4.08 -0.12
N GLY A 103 8.34 -4.81 -1.05
CA GLY A 103 8.29 -6.26 -1.16
C GLY A 103 9.66 -6.81 -1.50
N LEU A 104 9.93 -8.05 -1.11
CA LEU A 104 11.21 -8.70 -1.34
C LEU A 104 10.99 -10.00 -2.12
N VAL A 105 11.77 -10.17 -3.19
CA VAL A 105 11.83 -11.40 -3.95
C VAL A 105 13.23 -12.00 -3.78
N LEU A 106 13.31 -13.25 -3.36
CA LEU A 106 14.54 -14.02 -3.22
C LEU A 106 14.38 -15.36 -3.94
N ASN A 107 15.38 -15.71 -4.72
CA ASN A 107 15.36 -16.95 -5.53
C ASN A 107 14.15 -17.06 -6.46
N GLY A 108 13.64 -15.92 -6.96
CA GLY A 108 12.45 -15.87 -7.83
C GLY A 108 11.15 -16.16 -7.09
N GLN A 109 11.12 -16.04 -5.78
CA GLN A 109 9.93 -16.24 -4.95
C GLN A 109 9.71 -15.04 -4.03
N LEU A 110 8.46 -14.68 -3.83
CA LEU A 110 8.07 -13.64 -2.89
C LEU A 110 8.44 -14.07 -1.46
N PHE A 111 9.30 -13.28 -0.82
CA PHE A 111 9.77 -13.56 0.53
C PHE A 111 8.98 -12.75 1.56
N LEU A 112 8.14 -13.43 2.31
CA LEU A 112 7.25 -12.80 3.27
C LEU A 112 7.89 -12.55 4.65
N GLY A 113 8.99 -13.25 4.96
CA GLY A 113 9.54 -13.23 6.30
C GLY A 113 8.60 -13.87 7.32
N ARG A 114 8.89 -13.65 8.59
CA ARG A 114 8.11 -14.25 9.70
C ARG A 114 6.76 -13.55 9.93
N SER A 115 6.69 -12.25 9.66
CA SER A 115 5.51 -11.41 9.96
C SER A 115 4.66 -11.06 8.71
N GLY A 116 5.02 -11.58 7.54
CA GLY A 116 4.32 -11.26 6.29
C GLY A 116 4.69 -9.92 5.66
N ASN A 117 5.67 -9.20 6.23
CA ASN A 117 6.11 -7.87 5.77
C ASN A 117 7.65 -7.77 5.82
N ALA A 118 8.34 -8.62 5.05
CA ALA A 118 9.79 -8.71 5.08
C ALA A 118 10.51 -7.44 4.61
N ALA A 119 9.88 -6.69 3.71
CA ALA A 119 10.41 -5.44 3.16
C ALA A 119 9.64 -4.21 3.66
N GLY A 120 9.37 -4.15 4.95
CA GLY A 120 8.82 -2.96 5.61
C GLY A 120 9.84 -1.84 5.64
N VAL A 121 10.10 -1.19 4.50
CA VAL A 121 11.14 -0.16 4.33
C VAL A 121 10.80 1.18 4.99
N GLY A 122 9.52 1.47 5.20
CA GLY A 122 9.08 2.76 5.75
C GLY A 122 9.77 3.21 7.02
N PRO A 123 9.99 2.35 8.04
CA PRO A 123 10.70 2.70 9.27
C PRO A 123 12.23 2.82 9.13
N LEU A 124 12.82 2.53 7.97
CA LEU A 124 14.27 2.62 7.81
C LEU A 124 14.76 4.03 8.13
N PRO A 125 15.82 4.15 8.96
CA PRO A 125 16.41 5.44 9.26
C PRO A 125 17.22 5.94 8.05
N VAL A 126 16.94 7.18 7.64
CA VAL A 126 17.65 7.89 6.55
C VAL A 126 18.15 9.24 7.09
N PRO A 127 19.28 9.77 6.60
CA PRO A 127 19.72 11.09 7.00
C PRO A 127 18.76 12.15 6.44
N GLY A 128 18.49 13.19 7.21
CA GLY A 128 17.77 14.37 6.74
C GLY A 128 18.75 15.48 6.34
N ALA A 129 18.27 16.48 5.60
CA ALA A 129 19.05 17.63 5.16
C ALA A 129 19.68 18.41 6.35
N ASP A 130 19.10 18.32 7.54
CA ASP A 130 19.62 18.90 8.78
C ASP A 130 20.64 18.00 9.51
N GLY A 131 20.99 16.85 8.93
CA GLY A 131 21.90 15.85 9.50
C GLY A 131 21.27 14.98 10.60
N LYS A 132 19.98 15.13 10.90
CA LYS A 132 19.28 14.26 11.85
C LYS A 132 18.69 13.05 11.12
N MET A 133 18.63 11.93 11.84
CA MET A 133 17.98 10.74 11.32
C MET A 133 16.46 10.90 11.32
N GLN A 134 15.84 10.56 10.22
CA GLN A 134 14.39 10.50 10.03
C GLN A 134 14.01 9.17 9.41
N ARG A 135 12.74 8.85 9.33
CA ARG A 135 12.29 7.59 8.71
C ARG A 135 12.07 7.80 7.21
N LEU A 136 12.36 6.78 6.41
CA LEU A 136 12.11 6.84 4.97
C LEU A 136 10.65 7.23 4.65
N LEU A 137 9.68 6.77 5.45
CA LEU A 137 8.28 7.13 5.25
C LEU A 137 7.98 8.62 5.44
N ASP A 138 8.82 9.33 6.22
CA ASP A 138 8.65 10.76 6.48
C ASP A 138 9.17 11.64 5.32
N VAL A 139 9.84 11.04 4.34
CA VAL A 139 10.42 11.76 3.17
C VAL A 139 9.91 11.22 1.83
N ALA A 140 9.84 9.91 1.65
CA ALA A 140 9.58 9.27 0.35
C ALA A 140 8.12 8.83 0.15
N SER A 141 7.22 9.10 1.09
CA SER A 141 5.80 8.74 0.95
C SER A 141 5.04 9.71 0.05
N MET A 142 4.03 9.21 -0.69
CA MET A 142 3.13 10.04 -1.48
C MET A 142 2.37 11.08 -0.65
N SER A 143 2.10 10.80 0.63
CA SER A 143 1.54 11.76 1.57
C SER A 143 2.45 12.99 1.79
N LYS A 144 3.77 12.84 1.60
CA LYS A 144 4.71 13.96 1.68
C LYS A 144 4.73 14.79 0.40
N LEU A 145 4.59 14.14 -0.76
CA LEU A 145 4.35 14.85 -2.01
C LEU A 145 3.04 15.65 -1.95
N ALA A 146 1.94 15.03 -1.47
CA ALA A 146 0.68 15.72 -1.29
C ALA A 146 0.81 16.96 -0.37
N GLN A 147 1.50 16.81 0.75
CA GLN A 147 1.77 17.92 1.65
C GLN A 147 2.58 19.05 0.97
N ALA A 148 3.62 18.71 0.21
CA ALA A 148 4.43 19.69 -0.51
C ALA A 148 3.63 20.43 -1.59
N MET A 149 2.70 19.75 -2.27
CA MET A 149 1.78 20.36 -3.22
C MET A 149 0.86 21.36 -2.54
N GLU A 150 0.24 20.99 -1.41
CA GLU A 150 -0.64 21.88 -0.65
C GLU A 150 0.09 23.11 -0.13
N GLU A 151 1.33 22.96 0.36
CA GLU A 151 2.20 24.07 0.78
C GLU A 151 2.55 25.00 -0.40
N ALA A 152 2.63 24.47 -1.62
CA ALA A 152 2.81 25.24 -2.84
C ALA A 152 1.50 25.83 -3.41
N GLY A 153 0.35 25.56 -2.78
CA GLY A 153 -0.96 26.00 -3.26
C GLY A 153 -1.54 25.16 -4.39
N GLU A 154 -1.04 23.95 -4.61
CA GLU A 154 -1.54 22.99 -5.59
C GLU A 154 -2.52 22.00 -4.95
N SER A 155 -3.56 21.53 -5.68
CA SER A 155 -4.43 20.45 -5.19
C SER A 155 -3.71 19.10 -5.26
N SER A 156 -3.83 18.32 -4.20
CA SER A 156 -3.28 16.96 -4.11
C SER A 156 -4.32 15.85 -4.38
N ASP A 157 -5.60 16.18 -4.56
CA ASP A 157 -6.71 15.22 -4.66
C ASP A 157 -6.49 14.19 -5.77
N HIS A 158 -6.02 14.63 -6.94
CA HIS A 158 -5.81 13.79 -8.11
C HIS A 158 -4.70 12.74 -7.94
N LEU A 159 -3.78 12.90 -6.98
CA LEU A 159 -2.77 11.88 -6.67
C LEU A 159 -3.39 10.53 -6.26
N TRP A 160 -4.61 10.55 -5.72
CA TRP A 160 -5.29 9.39 -5.18
C TRP A 160 -6.29 8.76 -6.15
N GLU A 161 -6.69 9.51 -7.17
CA GLU A 161 -7.75 9.09 -8.07
C GLU A 161 -7.21 8.49 -9.37
N ARG A 162 -6.25 9.18 -10.01
CA ARG A 162 -5.78 8.84 -11.36
C ARG A 162 -4.28 9.10 -11.52
N PRO A 163 -3.46 8.08 -11.28
CA PRO A 163 -2.00 8.23 -11.40
C PRO A 163 -1.51 8.69 -12.77
N ASP A 164 -2.25 8.37 -13.84
CA ASP A 164 -1.97 8.77 -15.22
C ASP A 164 -2.33 10.23 -15.53
N GLU A 165 -3.10 10.88 -14.65
CA GLU A 165 -3.50 12.29 -14.78
C GLU A 165 -2.79 13.21 -13.77
N TRP A 166 -1.71 12.78 -13.14
CA TRP A 166 -0.98 13.59 -12.18
C TRP A 166 -0.44 14.89 -12.78
N THR A 167 -0.83 16.01 -12.19
CA THR A 167 -0.40 17.36 -12.55
C THR A 167 0.35 17.98 -11.39
N VAL A 168 1.56 17.53 -11.14
CA VAL A 168 2.46 18.09 -10.13
C VAL A 168 3.39 19.08 -10.83
N SER A 169 3.59 20.26 -10.27
CA SER A 169 4.57 21.18 -10.84
C SER A 169 5.98 20.58 -10.82
N PRO A 170 6.79 20.77 -11.86
CA PRO A 170 8.13 20.21 -11.91
C PRO A 170 9.00 20.61 -10.71
N ALA A 171 8.80 21.81 -10.16
CA ALA A 171 9.56 22.30 -9.01
C ALA A 171 9.23 21.51 -7.72
N VAL A 172 7.94 21.26 -7.45
CA VAL A 172 7.50 20.49 -6.29
C VAL A 172 7.94 19.04 -6.41
N LEU A 173 7.73 18.44 -7.60
CA LEU A 173 8.13 17.06 -7.83
C LEU A 173 9.64 16.87 -7.69
N SER A 174 10.46 17.75 -8.29
CA SER A 174 11.92 17.68 -8.18
C SER A 174 12.38 17.81 -6.73
N ALA A 175 11.86 18.80 -5.99
CA ALA A 175 12.22 19.00 -4.60
C ALA A 175 11.89 17.77 -3.72
N TRP A 176 10.72 17.15 -3.94
CA TRP A 176 10.36 15.93 -3.23
C TRP A 176 11.25 14.74 -3.63
N MET A 177 11.55 14.58 -4.92
CA MET A 177 12.42 13.51 -5.42
C MET A 177 13.84 13.65 -4.88
N ASP A 178 14.40 14.86 -4.86
CA ASP A 178 15.74 15.13 -4.34
C ASP A 178 15.80 14.77 -2.85
N GLN A 179 14.81 15.18 -2.07
CA GLN A 179 14.71 14.84 -0.65
C GLN A 179 14.55 13.32 -0.40
N ALA A 180 13.86 12.61 -1.29
CA ALA A 180 13.65 11.17 -1.17
C ALA A 180 14.87 10.34 -1.62
N ALA A 181 15.78 10.92 -2.42
CA ALA A 181 16.95 10.26 -2.99
C ALA A 181 18.24 10.46 -2.19
N GLU A 182 18.31 11.46 -1.31
CA GLU A 182 19.44 11.70 -0.37
C GLU A 182 19.43 10.70 0.79
#